data_c7474e42e2112ce28e201eea8b2680cc
#
_entry.id   c7474e42e2112ce28e201eea8b2680cc
#
_cell.length_a   1.000
_cell.length_b   1.000
_cell.length_c   1.000
_cell.angle_alpha   90.00
_cell.angle_beta   90.00
_cell.angle_gamma   90.00
#
_symmetry.space_group_name_H-M   'P 1'
#
loop_
_entity.id
_entity.type
_entity.pdbx_description
1 polymer ?
#
loop_
_entity_poly.entity_id
_entity_poly.type
_entity_poly.pdbx_seq_one_letter_code
_entity_poly.pdbx_strand_id
1 'polypeptide(L)'
;MKKLYATLFSALFLGGAICASCTDKKDASAEEVINTIHKVNNYWQTNHPEHGRSFWDNAAYHTGNMEAYFLTKQPEYLEYSKAWAEHNEWKGAKSDLSLIHI
;
A
#
# COMPACT_ATOMS: atom_id res chain seq x y z
N MET A 1 41.86 -39.08 -8.23
CA MET A 1 40.68 -38.84 -9.06
C MET A 1 39.41 -38.54 -8.27
N LYS A 2 39.08 -39.30 -7.23
CA LYS A 2 37.86 -39.06 -6.42
C LYS A 2 37.82 -37.69 -5.71
N LYS A 3 38.98 -37.16 -5.30
CA LYS A 3 39.08 -35.85 -4.65
C LYS A 3 38.84 -34.67 -5.60
N LEU A 4 39.14 -34.84 -6.89
CA LEU A 4 38.93 -33.80 -7.90
C LEU A 4 37.46 -33.61 -8.24
N TYR A 5 36.70 -34.71 -8.27
CA TYR A 5 35.27 -34.69 -8.53
C TYR A 5 34.47 -34.03 -7.36
N ALA A 6 34.91 -34.30 -6.12
CA ALA A 6 34.28 -33.69 -4.96
C ALA A 6 34.47 -32.17 -4.92
N THR A 7 35.63 -31.68 -5.36
CA THR A 7 35.93 -30.24 -5.41
C THR A 7 35.12 -29.52 -6.51
N LEU A 8 34.94 -30.15 -7.65
CA LEU A 8 34.12 -29.65 -8.75
C LEU A 8 32.64 -29.61 -8.39
N PHE A 9 32.18 -30.61 -7.67
CA PHE A 9 30.79 -30.69 -7.20
C PHE A 9 30.50 -29.61 -6.15
N SER A 10 31.46 -29.33 -5.28
CA SER A 10 31.35 -28.26 -4.28
C SER A 10 31.30 -26.87 -4.93
N ALA A 11 32.06 -26.63 -5.99
CA ALA A 11 32.04 -25.37 -6.71
C ALA A 11 30.71 -25.12 -7.45
N LEU A 12 30.11 -26.15 -8.00
CA LEU A 12 28.81 -26.10 -8.64
C LEU A 12 27.67 -25.79 -7.62
N PHE A 13 27.78 -26.35 -6.42
CA PHE A 13 26.82 -26.11 -5.35
C PHE A 13 26.90 -24.67 -4.85
N LEU A 14 28.07 -24.09 -4.72
CA LEU A 14 28.27 -22.69 -4.35
C LEU A 14 27.72 -21.72 -5.42
N GLY A 15 27.85 -22.03 -6.68
CA GLY A 15 27.27 -21.26 -7.77
C GLY A 15 25.74 -21.26 -7.76
N GLY A 16 25.10 -22.39 -7.43
CA GLY A 16 23.67 -22.49 -7.29
C GLY A 16 23.11 -21.69 -6.09
N ALA A 17 23.84 -21.66 -4.98
CA ALA A 17 23.46 -20.87 -3.81
C ALA A 17 23.50 -19.35 -4.05
N ILE A 18 24.43 -18.85 -4.84
CA ILE A 18 24.53 -17.43 -5.20
C ILE A 18 23.36 -17.01 -6.10
N CYS A 19 22.95 -17.84 -7.05
CA CYS A 19 21.78 -17.58 -7.89
C CYS A 19 20.47 -17.58 -7.11
N ALA A 20 20.31 -18.44 -6.10
CA ALA A 20 19.14 -18.46 -5.24
C ALA A 20 19.02 -17.20 -4.38
N SER A 21 20.12 -16.65 -3.88
CA SER A 21 20.10 -15.40 -3.09
C SER A 21 19.79 -14.16 -3.92
N CYS A 22 20.07 -14.13 -5.21
CA CYS A 22 19.73 -13.02 -6.11
C CYS A 22 18.24 -12.94 -6.46
N THR A 23 17.49 -14.04 -6.32
CA THR A 23 16.06 -14.11 -6.61
C THR A 23 15.18 -13.99 -5.36
N ASP A 24 15.79 -13.94 -4.18
CA ASP A 24 15.10 -13.92 -2.90
C ASP A 24 14.70 -12.47 -2.54
N LYS A 25 13.74 -11.93 -3.28
CA LYS A 25 12.96 -10.79 -2.81
C LYS A 25 11.98 -11.34 -1.81
N LYS A 26 12.26 -11.15 -0.55
CA LYS A 26 11.35 -11.50 0.54
C LYS A 26 10.05 -10.71 0.34
N ASP A 27 8.97 -11.39 0.06
CA ASP A 27 7.66 -10.77 0.02
C ASP A 27 7.33 -10.18 1.40
N ALA A 28 6.79 -8.98 1.41
CA ALA A 28 6.36 -8.33 2.64
C ALA A 28 5.28 -9.21 3.30
N SER A 29 5.40 -9.42 4.59
CA SER A 29 4.35 -10.11 5.35
C SER A 29 3.07 -9.28 5.40
N ALA A 30 1.93 -9.91 5.61
CA ALA A 30 0.66 -9.21 5.78
C ALA A 30 0.73 -8.17 6.91
N GLU A 31 1.44 -8.49 7.98
CA GLU A 31 1.66 -7.57 9.09
C GLU A 31 2.47 -6.33 8.69
N GLU A 32 3.53 -6.50 7.93
CA GLU A 32 4.34 -5.38 7.41
C GLU A 32 3.52 -4.47 6.49
N VAL A 33 2.67 -5.04 5.66
CA VAL A 33 1.75 -4.29 4.79
C VAL A 33 0.76 -3.48 5.62
N ILE A 34 0.11 -4.10 6.61
CA ILE A 34 -0.85 -3.44 7.50
C ILE A 34 -0.16 -2.31 8.28
N ASN A 35 1.01 -2.54 8.83
CA ASN A 35 1.78 -1.53 9.53
C ASN A 35 2.15 -0.34 8.63
N THR A 36 2.45 -0.60 7.37
CA THR A 36 2.72 0.45 6.38
C THR A 36 1.47 1.28 6.10
N ILE A 37 0.32 0.61 5.92
CA ILE A 37 -0.97 1.28 5.74
C ILE A 37 -1.27 2.21 6.92
N HIS A 38 -1.09 1.74 8.16
CA HIS A 38 -1.30 2.56 9.34
C HIS A 38 -0.38 3.78 9.38
N LYS A 39 0.89 3.62 9.07
CA LYS A 39 1.84 4.74 9.02
C LYS A 39 1.44 5.80 7.99
N VAL A 40 1.09 5.38 6.79
CA VAL A 40 0.70 6.28 5.71
C VAL A 40 -0.60 7.02 6.07
N ASN A 41 -1.61 6.31 6.53
CA ASN A 41 -2.88 6.92 6.90
C ASN A 41 -2.76 7.86 8.10
N ASN A 42 -2.03 7.47 9.13
CA ASN A 42 -1.81 8.33 10.28
C ASN A 42 -1.08 9.61 9.89
N TYR A 43 -0.07 9.50 9.04
CA TYR A 43 0.63 10.67 8.51
C TYR A 43 -0.31 11.59 7.73
N TRP A 44 -1.09 11.04 6.80
CA TRP A 44 -2.02 11.83 6.00
C TRP A 44 -3.06 12.53 6.87
N GLN A 45 -3.76 11.79 7.72
CA GLN A 45 -4.85 12.32 8.54
C GLN A 45 -4.37 13.35 9.56
N THR A 46 -3.17 13.19 10.09
CA THR A 46 -2.57 14.16 10.99
C THR A 46 -2.21 15.47 10.28
N ASN A 47 -1.74 15.38 9.03
CA ASN A 47 -1.34 16.57 8.27
C ASN A 47 -2.50 17.20 7.47
N HIS A 48 -3.63 16.54 7.40
CA HIS A 48 -4.83 17.02 6.70
C HIS A 48 -6.05 16.97 7.62
N PRO A 49 -6.06 17.76 8.71
CA PRO A 49 -7.18 17.77 9.66
C PRO A 49 -8.44 18.42 9.07
N GLU A 50 -8.28 19.27 8.07
CA GLU A 50 -9.41 19.88 7.38
C GLU A 50 -9.94 18.99 6.27
N HIS A 51 -11.25 19.02 6.09
CA HIS A 51 -11.92 18.13 5.14
C HIS A 51 -11.71 18.59 3.73
N GLY A 52 -11.02 19.09 3.09
CA GLY A 52 -10.84 19.49 1.69
C GLY A 52 -12.07 19.30 0.78
N ARG A 53 -12.03 19.91 -0.36
CA ARG A 53 -13.10 19.83 -1.37
C ARG A 53 -13.15 18.44 -2.02
N SER A 54 -14.30 18.12 -2.61
CA SER A 54 -14.46 16.90 -3.40
C SER A 54 -13.83 17.07 -4.80
N PHE A 55 -12.52 16.95 -4.85
CA PHE A 55 -11.74 17.04 -6.08
C PHE A 55 -10.93 15.74 -6.25
N TRP A 56 -10.42 15.48 -7.44
CA TRP A 56 -9.81 14.19 -7.78
C TRP A 56 -8.66 13.77 -6.83
N ASP A 57 -7.88 14.71 -6.37
CA ASP A 57 -6.75 14.45 -5.47
C ASP A 57 -7.22 13.92 -4.11
N ASN A 58 -8.20 14.58 -3.51
CA ASN A 58 -8.81 14.12 -2.27
C ASN A 58 -9.63 12.83 -2.48
N ALA A 59 -10.35 12.74 -3.57
CA ALA A 59 -11.12 11.54 -3.90
C ALA A 59 -10.23 10.31 -4.06
N ALA A 60 -9.06 10.46 -4.68
CA ALA A 60 -8.08 9.39 -4.82
C ALA A 60 -7.59 8.90 -3.44
N TYR A 61 -7.26 9.81 -2.53
CA TYR A 61 -6.90 9.44 -1.16
C TYR A 61 -8.03 8.68 -0.46
N HIS A 62 -9.27 9.21 -0.49
CA HIS A 62 -10.40 8.58 0.19
C HIS A 62 -10.76 7.21 -0.39
N THR A 63 -10.55 7.00 -1.69
CA THR A 63 -10.68 5.67 -2.30
C THR A 63 -9.69 4.67 -1.66
N GLY A 64 -8.43 5.05 -1.57
CA GLY A 64 -7.40 4.23 -0.91
C GLY A 64 -7.67 4.03 0.59
N ASN A 65 -8.16 5.06 1.27
CA ASN A 65 -8.52 4.98 2.69
C ASN A 65 -9.68 4.03 2.94
N MET A 66 -10.66 3.97 2.06
CA MET A 66 -11.76 3.00 2.15
C MET A 66 -11.27 1.56 1.94
N GLU A 67 -10.36 1.34 1.00
CA GLU A 67 -9.71 0.04 0.84
C GLU A 67 -8.92 -0.36 2.09
N ALA A 68 -8.19 0.59 2.68
CA ALA A 68 -7.50 0.36 3.94
C ALA A 68 -8.47 0.01 5.08
N TYR A 69 -9.63 0.66 5.14
CA TYR A 69 -10.68 0.31 6.09
C TYR A 69 -11.20 -1.11 5.88
N PHE A 70 -11.50 -1.50 4.64
CA PHE A 70 -11.98 -2.85 4.36
C PHE A 70 -10.98 -3.92 4.73
N LEU A 71 -9.70 -3.64 4.59
CA LEU A 71 -8.63 -4.56 4.94
C LEU A 71 -8.40 -4.63 6.46
N THR A 72 -8.32 -3.49 7.13
CA THR A 72 -7.90 -3.38 8.53
C THR A 72 -9.06 -3.34 9.52
N LYS A 73 -10.26 -2.97 9.07
CA LYS A 73 -11.45 -2.69 9.91
C LYS A 73 -11.21 -1.61 10.96
N GLN A 74 -10.27 -0.70 10.72
CA GLN A 74 -9.97 0.41 11.62
C GLN A 74 -11.06 1.48 11.53
N PRO A 75 -11.87 1.70 12.58
CA PRO A 75 -13.04 2.59 12.51
C PRO A 75 -12.70 4.03 12.14
N GLU A 76 -11.55 4.53 12.58
CA GLU A 76 -11.09 5.88 12.31
C GLU A 76 -10.96 6.18 10.81
N TYR A 77 -10.63 5.17 10.01
CA TYR A 77 -10.51 5.34 8.56
C TYR A 77 -11.86 5.59 7.91
N LEU A 78 -12.86 4.83 8.32
CA LEU A 78 -14.22 5.05 7.86
C LEU A 78 -14.75 6.42 8.27
N GLU A 79 -14.58 6.79 9.54
CA GLU A 79 -15.07 8.06 10.07
C GLU A 79 -14.39 9.26 9.38
N TYR A 80 -13.11 9.15 9.07
CA TYR A 80 -12.39 10.20 8.35
C TYR A 80 -12.94 10.42 6.94
N SER A 81 -13.17 9.37 6.18
CA SER A 81 -13.76 9.46 4.83
C SER A 81 -15.21 9.90 4.87
N LYS A 82 -15.99 9.43 5.85
CA LYS A 82 -17.36 9.82 6.06
C LYS A 82 -17.48 11.31 6.37
N ALA A 83 -16.64 11.83 7.24
CA ALA A 83 -16.61 13.27 7.57
C ALA A 83 -16.28 14.13 6.34
N TRP A 84 -15.36 13.68 5.49
CA TRP A 84 -15.07 14.36 4.23
C TRP A 84 -16.27 14.35 3.27
N ALA A 85 -16.95 13.22 3.15
CA ALA A 85 -18.13 13.10 2.29
C ALA A 85 -19.27 13.99 2.79
N GLU A 86 -19.52 14.02 4.09
CA GLU A 86 -20.54 14.87 4.73
C GLU A 86 -20.22 16.36 4.56
N HIS A 87 -18.96 16.75 4.74
CA HIS A 87 -18.50 18.13 4.51
C HIS A 87 -18.78 18.59 3.08
N ASN A 88 -18.63 17.71 2.11
CA ASN A 88 -18.91 17.96 0.70
C ASN A 88 -20.37 17.66 0.29
N GLU A 89 -21.25 17.41 1.25
CA GLU A 89 -22.67 17.10 1.04
C GLU A 89 -22.91 15.90 0.12
N TRP A 90 -21.96 14.95 0.08
CA TRP A 90 -21.98 13.78 -0.81
C TRP A 90 -22.02 14.14 -2.31
N LYS A 91 -21.53 15.30 -2.66
CA LYS A 91 -21.51 15.82 -4.04
C LYS A 91 -20.10 15.84 -4.61
N GLY A 92 -19.98 15.56 -5.90
CA GLY A 92 -18.76 15.79 -6.66
C GLY A 92 -18.50 17.29 -6.89
N ALA A 93 -17.30 17.63 -7.32
CA ALA A 93 -16.96 19.00 -7.69
C ALA A 93 -17.78 19.45 -8.92
N LYS A 94 -18.43 20.58 -8.81
CA LYS A 94 -19.32 21.11 -9.89
C LYS A 94 -18.60 21.32 -11.22
N SER A 95 -17.31 21.64 -11.18
CA SER A 95 -16.50 21.94 -12.36
C SER A 95 -15.66 20.77 -12.83
N ASP A 96 -15.67 19.66 -12.11
CA ASP A 96 -14.83 18.52 -12.41
C ASP A 96 -15.64 17.39 -13.04
N LEU A 97 -15.76 17.44 -14.36
CA LEU A 97 -16.43 16.42 -15.15
C LEU A 97 -15.69 15.07 -15.13
N SER A 98 -14.42 15.05 -14.72
CA SER A 98 -13.64 13.81 -14.66
C SER A 98 -14.20 12.82 -13.63
N LEU A 99 -14.81 13.32 -12.55
CA LEU A 99 -15.47 12.48 -11.55
C LEU A 99 -16.77 11.83 -12.04
N ILE A 100 -17.36 12.36 -13.09
CA ILE A 100 -18.61 11.87 -13.69
C ILE A 100 -18.34 10.80 -14.74
N HIS A 101 -17.17 10.82 -15.35
CA HIS A 101 -16.76 9.92 -16.42
C HIS A 101 -15.95 8.71 -15.96
N ILE A 102 -15.67 8.63 -14.69
CA ILE A 102 -15.05 7.47 -14.07
C ILE A 102 -16.14 6.44 -13.73
#